data_3dd09b095f7ff4e0f029dfaeaf24c6f8
#
_entry.id   3dd09b095f7ff4e0f029dfaeaf24c6f8
#
_cell.length_a   1.000
_cell.length_b   1.000
_cell.length_c   1.000
_cell.angle_alpha   90.00
_cell.angle_beta   90.00
_cell.angle_gamma   90.00
#
_symmetry.space_group_name_H-M   'P 1'
#
loop_
_entity.id
_entity.type
_entity.pdbx_description
1 polymer ?
#
loop_
_entity_poly.entity_id
_entity_poly.type
_entity_poly.pdbx_seq_one_letter_code
_entity_poly.pdbx_strand_id
1 'polypeptide(L)'
;EQKSETIRSVVGMEGTALAASEVFIFCLNPGLRVEEVKDGEKSLNFKREEQILAVDFGRKIEKGDTISFSVSYEGRIKDDFCYLDIPEEVLQQPHDKEMLKLDKKYSFQTSDYVLFTPETYWYPRPGTGYSDKSPDWQQTYFSRFRLDVKPLPGLVSISQSANNPYQSISLIIGKYEQKSVESDSTLYSIWHIKGHDYYEAAFDSIRDTIPGLIRNLRENLERTYKLSYPFDRFSVVEVPAQFYSYVRSWSQAQEVVQPEMVLFPELGCMFNQMDFVRSKKNQLKWSKRGGREISEEEAEIRVMNSFLWIFSQTEGNYNFSSGSRGKFNISSQSNPYFLVGRTLSAEEIR
;
A
#
# COMPACT_ATOMS: atom_id res chain seq x y z
N GLU A 1 -15.53 -7.40 -26.85
CA GLU A 1 -14.49 -6.36 -26.80
C GLU A 1 -13.59 -6.71 -25.62
N GLN A 2 -12.36 -7.03 -25.91
CA GLN A 2 -11.34 -7.32 -24.92
C GLN A 2 -11.10 -5.99 -24.19
N LYS A 3 -11.55 -5.89 -22.94
CA LYS A 3 -11.24 -4.73 -22.09
C LYS A 3 -9.73 -4.68 -21.92
N SER A 4 -9.12 -3.63 -22.45
CA SER A 4 -7.68 -3.47 -22.37
C SER A 4 -7.25 -3.39 -20.91
N GLU A 5 -6.34 -4.26 -20.50
CA GLU A 5 -5.69 -4.19 -19.18
C GLU A 5 -4.68 -3.03 -19.13
N THR A 6 -5.03 -1.89 -19.70
CA THR A 6 -4.18 -0.71 -19.75
C THR A 6 -4.81 0.41 -18.95
N ILE A 7 -3.96 1.22 -18.31
CA ILE A 7 -4.38 2.50 -17.77
C ILE A 7 -4.17 3.59 -18.83
N ARG A 8 -5.03 4.61 -18.78
CA ARG A 8 -4.82 5.88 -19.45
C ARG A 8 -4.90 6.98 -18.41
N SER A 9 -3.92 7.85 -18.41
CA SER A 9 -3.82 8.92 -17.41
C SER A 9 -3.36 10.23 -18.03
N VAL A 10 -3.83 11.32 -17.46
CA VAL A 10 -3.32 12.67 -17.70
C VAL A 10 -2.89 13.22 -16.33
N VAL A 11 -1.63 13.56 -16.18
CA VAL A 11 -1.07 14.10 -14.96
C VAL A 11 -0.65 15.54 -15.18
N GLY A 12 -1.34 16.48 -14.50
CA GLY A 12 -0.88 17.86 -14.38
C GLY A 12 0.19 17.95 -13.29
N MET A 13 1.29 18.59 -13.60
CA MET A 13 2.39 18.81 -12.68
C MET A 13 2.66 20.31 -12.54
N GLU A 14 2.78 20.77 -11.30
CA GLU A 14 3.19 22.13 -10.96
C GLU A 14 4.29 22.06 -9.91
N GLY A 15 5.33 22.86 -10.08
CA GLY A 15 6.45 22.84 -9.15
C GLY A 15 7.42 24.00 -9.39
N THR A 16 8.40 24.10 -8.51
CA THR A 16 9.46 25.12 -8.57
C THR A 16 10.75 24.50 -9.05
N ALA A 17 11.41 25.12 -10.03
CA ALA A 17 12.70 24.69 -10.54
C ALA A 17 13.77 24.85 -9.46
N LEU A 18 14.46 23.77 -9.11
CA LEU A 18 15.51 23.77 -8.10
C LEU A 18 16.88 24.17 -8.68
N ALA A 19 17.02 24.07 -9.99
CA ALA A 19 18.22 24.48 -10.74
C ALA A 19 17.78 25.08 -12.08
N ALA A 20 18.61 25.93 -12.67
CA ALA A 20 18.38 26.44 -14.00
C ALA A 20 18.60 25.32 -15.04
N SER A 21 17.63 25.10 -15.93
CA SER A 21 17.70 24.10 -17.01
C SER A 21 16.73 24.43 -18.13
N GLU A 22 16.94 23.88 -19.30
CA GLU A 22 15.97 23.81 -20.40
C GLU A 22 15.23 22.47 -20.42
N VAL A 23 15.88 21.42 -19.90
CA VAL A 23 15.37 20.06 -19.88
C VAL A 23 15.27 19.58 -18.46
N PHE A 24 14.11 19.02 -18.10
CA PHE A 24 13.85 18.43 -16.80
C PHE A 24 13.61 16.93 -16.93
N ILE A 25 14.12 16.17 -15.96
CA ILE A 25 14.11 14.71 -15.94
C ILE A 25 13.08 14.20 -14.96
N PHE A 26 12.27 13.26 -15.42
CA PHE A 26 11.29 12.55 -14.62
C PHE A 26 11.45 11.04 -14.81
N CYS A 27 11.12 10.29 -13.78
CA CYS A 27 10.98 8.84 -13.83
C CYS A 27 9.50 8.47 -14.01
N LEU A 28 9.23 7.58 -14.94
CA LEU A 28 7.92 6.99 -15.19
C LEU A 28 8.14 5.53 -15.58
N ASN A 29 7.26 4.62 -15.14
CA ASN A 29 7.40 3.19 -15.46
C ASN A 29 7.59 2.97 -16.98
N PRO A 30 8.56 2.16 -17.41
CA PRO A 30 8.86 1.97 -18.83
C PRO A 30 7.73 1.28 -19.61
N GLY A 31 6.82 0.60 -18.94
CA GLY A 31 5.61 0.04 -19.57
C GLY A 31 4.52 1.06 -19.91
N LEU A 32 4.70 2.33 -19.51
CA LEU A 32 3.79 3.43 -19.75
C LEU A 32 4.30 4.29 -20.90
N ARG A 33 3.62 4.26 -22.03
CA ARG A 33 3.94 5.03 -23.23
C ARG A 33 3.41 6.44 -23.09
N VAL A 34 4.30 7.44 -23.13
CA VAL A 34 3.94 8.85 -23.16
C VAL A 34 3.38 9.19 -24.55
N GLU A 35 2.20 9.78 -24.57
CA GLU A 35 1.52 10.21 -25.79
C GLU A 35 1.78 11.69 -26.08
N GLU A 36 1.74 12.52 -25.06
CA GLU A 36 1.85 13.96 -25.20
C GLU A 36 2.36 14.61 -23.89
N VAL A 37 3.11 15.69 -24.05
CA VAL A 37 3.50 16.61 -22.98
C VAL A 37 3.13 18.02 -23.39
N LYS A 38 2.45 18.78 -22.50
CA LYS A 38 1.95 20.14 -22.81
C LYS A 38 2.27 21.12 -21.68
N ASP A 39 2.62 22.34 -22.05
CA ASP A 39 2.60 23.55 -21.20
C ASP A 39 1.40 24.40 -21.65
N GLY A 40 0.28 24.33 -20.93
CA GLY A 40 -1.01 24.84 -21.38
C GLY A 40 -1.44 24.20 -22.71
N GLU A 41 -1.63 25.03 -23.74
CA GLU A 41 -1.98 24.55 -25.10
C GLU A 41 -0.75 24.20 -25.96
N LYS A 42 0.45 24.53 -25.53
CA LYS A 42 1.68 24.31 -26.27
C LYS A 42 2.19 22.89 -26.03
N SER A 43 2.37 22.11 -27.11
CA SER A 43 3.11 20.84 -27.04
C SER A 43 4.58 21.09 -26.77
N LEU A 44 5.13 20.32 -25.84
CA LEU A 44 6.56 20.30 -25.51
C LEU A 44 7.25 19.12 -26.17
N ASN A 45 8.51 19.31 -26.54
CA ASN A 45 9.35 18.20 -26.95
C ASN A 45 9.72 17.34 -25.76
N PHE A 46 9.75 16.04 -25.95
CA PHE A 46 10.23 15.12 -24.94
C PHE A 46 11.00 13.95 -25.53
N LYS A 47 11.90 13.41 -24.78
CA LYS A 47 12.63 12.18 -25.09
C LYS A 47 12.28 11.13 -24.05
N ARG A 48 11.98 9.93 -24.51
CA ARG A 48 11.73 8.77 -23.65
C ARG A 48 12.85 7.75 -23.84
N GLU A 49 13.47 7.33 -22.74
CA GLU A 49 14.49 6.29 -22.73
C GLU A 49 14.26 5.44 -21.48
N GLU A 50 13.76 4.23 -21.66
CA GLU A 50 13.29 3.34 -20.59
C GLU A 50 12.40 4.10 -19.59
N GLN A 51 12.82 4.21 -18.33
CA GLN A 51 12.10 4.96 -17.29
C GLN A 51 12.29 6.47 -17.35
N ILE A 52 13.26 6.96 -18.11
CA ILE A 52 13.57 8.38 -18.15
C ILE A 52 12.66 9.10 -19.13
N LEU A 53 11.99 10.12 -18.64
CA LEU A 53 11.23 11.09 -19.41
C LEU A 53 11.94 12.43 -19.29
N ALA A 54 12.63 12.85 -20.35
CA ALA A 54 13.25 14.17 -20.46
C ALA A 54 12.28 15.12 -21.17
N VAL A 55 11.84 16.17 -20.50
CA VAL A 55 10.93 17.19 -21.02
C VAL A 55 11.70 18.45 -21.32
N ASP A 56 11.67 18.89 -22.58
CA ASP A 56 12.31 20.09 -23.07
C ASP A 56 11.29 21.23 -23.16
N PHE A 57 11.49 22.26 -22.36
CA PHE A 57 10.59 23.43 -22.33
C PHE A 57 10.84 24.41 -23.49
N GLY A 58 11.93 24.20 -24.28
CA GLY A 58 12.30 25.08 -25.39
C GLY A 58 12.68 26.50 -24.95
N ARG A 59 12.94 26.69 -23.66
CA ARG A 59 13.44 27.92 -23.05
C ARG A 59 14.17 27.59 -21.76
N LYS A 60 15.11 28.42 -21.39
CA LYS A 60 15.76 28.31 -20.10
C LYS A 60 14.80 28.66 -19.00
N ILE A 61 14.64 27.75 -18.04
CA ILE A 61 13.89 27.96 -16.78
C ILE A 61 14.95 28.28 -15.73
N GLU A 62 14.79 29.40 -15.03
CA GLU A 62 15.73 29.77 -13.98
C GLU A 62 15.38 29.09 -12.65
N LYS A 63 16.36 28.98 -11.77
CA LYS A 63 16.12 28.49 -10.41
C LYS A 63 15.11 29.38 -9.69
N GLY A 64 14.06 28.78 -9.15
CA GLY A 64 12.97 29.48 -8.46
C GLY A 64 11.76 29.75 -9.32
N ASP A 65 11.86 29.58 -10.65
CA ASP A 65 10.70 29.70 -11.54
C ASP A 65 9.69 28.58 -11.29
N THR A 66 8.42 28.93 -11.44
CA THR A 66 7.33 27.93 -11.43
C THR A 66 7.21 27.31 -12.83
N ILE A 67 7.16 26.00 -12.87
CA ILE A 67 6.83 25.23 -14.06
C ILE A 67 5.48 24.56 -13.90
N SER A 68 4.69 24.56 -14.96
CA SER A 68 3.40 23.86 -15.02
C SER A 68 3.29 23.16 -16.38
N PHE A 69 2.98 21.88 -16.37
CA PHE A 69 2.82 21.10 -17.59
C PHE A 69 1.97 19.85 -17.32
N SER A 70 1.51 19.21 -18.37
CA SER A 70 0.79 17.96 -18.28
C SER A 70 1.46 16.86 -19.10
N VAL A 71 1.33 15.63 -18.64
CA VAL A 71 1.81 14.43 -19.30
C VAL A 71 0.64 13.47 -19.51
N SER A 72 0.36 13.12 -20.76
CA SER A 72 -0.62 12.10 -21.12
C SER A 72 0.11 10.82 -21.47
N TYR A 73 -0.32 9.71 -20.89
CA TYR A 73 0.29 8.40 -21.15
C TYR A 73 -0.71 7.27 -20.99
N GLU A 74 -0.38 6.15 -21.60
CA GLU A 74 -1.13 4.91 -21.47
C GLU A 74 -0.22 3.70 -21.43
N GLY A 75 -0.70 2.59 -20.90
CA GLY A 75 0.05 1.33 -20.93
C GLY A 75 -0.23 0.42 -19.75
N ARG A 76 0.69 -0.51 -19.57
CA ARG A 76 0.70 -1.45 -18.48
C ARG A 76 2.00 -1.30 -17.68
N ILE A 77 1.90 -1.38 -16.36
CA ILE A 77 3.09 -1.36 -15.50
C ILE A 77 3.97 -2.56 -15.82
N LYS A 78 5.26 -2.29 -16.04
CA LYS A 78 6.31 -3.28 -16.14
C LYS A 78 6.79 -3.61 -14.75
N ASP A 79 6.48 -4.80 -14.28
CA ASP A 79 6.60 -5.20 -12.87
C ASP A 79 8.07 -5.43 -12.47
N ASP A 80 8.89 -5.91 -13.41
CA ASP A 80 10.33 -6.15 -13.22
C ASP A 80 11.18 -4.87 -13.20
N PHE A 81 10.55 -3.70 -13.38
CA PHE A 81 11.22 -2.40 -13.29
C PHE A 81 11.66 -2.04 -11.87
N CYS A 82 10.97 -2.55 -10.85
CA CYS A 82 11.27 -2.20 -9.48
C CYS A 82 12.68 -2.68 -9.06
N TYR A 83 13.50 -1.74 -8.55
CA TYR A 83 14.86 -2.04 -8.07
C TYR A 83 15.83 -2.59 -9.14
N LEU A 84 15.90 -1.91 -10.26
CA LEU A 84 16.76 -2.29 -11.41
C LEU A 84 18.24 -2.44 -11.09
N ASP A 85 18.73 -1.77 -10.08
CA ASP A 85 20.13 -1.77 -9.68
C ASP A 85 20.45 -2.73 -8.53
N ILE A 86 19.51 -3.56 -8.12
CA ILE A 86 19.75 -4.62 -7.16
C ILE A 86 20.49 -5.77 -7.86
N PRO A 87 21.66 -6.17 -7.38
CA PRO A 87 22.38 -7.30 -7.96
C PRO A 87 21.54 -8.59 -7.94
N GLU A 88 21.63 -9.38 -9.00
CA GLU A 88 20.86 -10.61 -9.14
C GLU A 88 21.13 -11.60 -8.00
N GLU A 89 22.37 -11.65 -7.50
CA GLU A 89 22.73 -12.48 -6.35
C GLU A 89 21.96 -12.10 -5.08
N VAL A 90 21.60 -10.82 -4.93
CA VAL A 90 20.79 -10.34 -3.81
C VAL A 90 19.33 -10.70 -4.02
N LEU A 91 18.83 -10.59 -5.25
CA LEU A 91 17.46 -10.98 -5.60
C LEU A 91 17.21 -12.48 -5.45
N GLN A 92 18.25 -13.30 -5.69
CA GLN A 92 18.18 -14.76 -5.60
C GLN A 92 18.46 -15.31 -4.20
N GLN A 93 18.84 -14.48 -3.23
CA GLN A 93 19.06 -14.95 -1.87
C GLN A 93 17.77 -15.52 -1.29
N PRO A 94 17.81 -16.72 -0.70
CA PRO A 94 16.66 -17.26 0.00
C PRO A 94 16.32 -16.33 1.17
N HIS A 95 15.11 -15.81 1.15
CA HIS A 95 14.62 -14.96 2.21
C HIS A 95 13.93 -15.83 3.25
N ASP A 96 14.41 -15.81 4.48
CA ASP A 96 13.84 -16.53 5.63
C ASP A 96 12.37 -16.16 5.90
N LYS A 97 11.88 -15.16 5.21
CA LYS A 97 10.54 -14.59 5.37
C LYS A 97 9.66 -14.77 4.12
N GLU A 98 10.01 -15.67 3.24
CA GLU A 98 9.16 -16.03 2.11
C GLU A 98 7.80 -16.50 2.60
N MET A 99 6.77 -15.68 2.38
CA MET A 99 5.40 -16.12 2.63
C MET A 99 4.91 -16.95 1.45
N LEU A 100 4.49 -18.18 1.73
CA LEU A 100 3.78 -19.04 0.78
C LEU A 100 4.56 -19.42 -0.49
N LYS A 101 5.85 -19.13 -0.59
CA LYS A 101 6.68 -19.42 -1.78
C LYS A 101 6.02 -18.99 -3.10
N LEU A 102 5.35 -17.85 -3.07
CA LEU A 102 4.74 -17.24 -4.24
C LEU A 102 5.70 -16.22 -4.84
N ASP A 103 5.74 -16.13 -6.15
CA ASP A 103 6.49 -15.09 -6.82
C ASP A 103 5.99 -13.71 -6.42
N LYS A 104 6.90 -12.81 -6.07
CA LYS A 104 6.58 -11.42 -5.77
C LYS A 104 5.92 -10.77 -6.98
N LYS A 105 4.83 -10.07 -6.72
CA LYS A 105 4.19 -9.20 -7.70
C LYS A 105 4.10 -7.79 -7.14
N TYR A 106 4.71 -6.84 -7.86
CA TYR A 106 4.85 -5.45 -7.42
C TYR A 106 3.65 -4.59 -7.74
N SER A 107 2.92 -4.94 -8.79
CA SER A 107 1.71 -4.26 -9.24
C SER A 107 0.63 -5.23 -9.67
N PHE A 108 -0.60 -4.78 -9.63
CA PHE A 108 -1.74 -5.51 -10.16
C PHE A 108 -2.52 -4.57 -11.06
N GLN A 109 -2.80 -5.03 -12.26
CA GLN A 109 -3.50 -4.22 -13.27
C GLN A 109 -4.40 -5.12 -14.11
N THR A 110 -5.66 -5.17 -13.71
CA THR A 110 -6.69 -5.93 -14.39
C THR A 110 -7.98 -5.12 -14.48
N SER A 111 -8.99 -5.65 -15.13
CA SER A 111 -10.28 -4.97 -15.28
C SER A 111 -11.01 -4.74 -13.97
N ASP A 112 -10.74 -5.52 -12.94
CA ASP A 112 -11.47 -5.51 -11.67
C ASP A 112 -10.59 -5.33 -10.43
N TYR A 113 -9.27 -5.26 -10.61
CA TYR A 113 -8.33 -4.98 -9.53
C TYR A 113 -7.08 -4.23 -9.99
N VAL A 114 -6.75 -3.17 -9.27
CA VAL A 114 -5.52 -2.40 -9.47
C VAL A 114 -4.83 -2.19 -8.13
N LEU A 115 -3.51 -2.38 -8.11
CA LEU A 115 -2.65 -1.99 -7.01
C LEU A 115 -1.38 -1.37 -7.59
N PHE A 116 -1.22 -0.07 -7.40
CA PHE A 116 -0.01 0.68 -7.74
C PHE A 116 0.54 1.34 -6.49
N THR A 117 1.74 1.00 -6.13
CA THR A 117 2.49 1.62 -5.04
C THR A 117 3.51 2.62 -5.59
N PRO A 118 4.09 3.49 -4.75
CA PRO A 118 5.07 4.47 -5.20
C PRO A 118 6.25 3.90 -5.98
N GLU A 119 6.67 2.70 -5.64
CA GLU A 119 7.82 2.03 -6.27
C GLU A 119 7.57 1.61 -7.72
N THR A 120 6.31 1.52 -8.13
CA THR A 120 5.97 1.18 -9.52
C THR A 120 6.12 2.35 -10.48
N TYR A 121 6.35 3.57 -9.98
CA TYR A 121 6.47 4.79 -10.78
C TYR A 121 5.30 4.94 -11.78
N TRP A 122 4.09 4.70 -11.30
CA TRP A 122 2.89 4.72 -12.14
C TRP A 122 2.44 6.12 -12.57
N TYR A 123 3.10 7.16 -12.07
CA TYR A 123 2.99 8.56 -12.54
C TYR A 123 4.39 9.20 -12.58
N PRO A 124 4.60 10.27 -13.38
CA PRO A 124 5.90 10.92 -13.49
C PRO A 124 6.37 11.48 -12.13
N ARG A 125 7.57 11.13 -11.72
CA ARG A 125 8.22 11.66 -10.51
C ARG A 125 9.53 12.34 -10.88
N PRO A 126 9.88 13.49 -10.26
CA PRO A 126 11.17 14.14 -10.51
C PRO A 126 12.34 13.20 -10.25
N GLY A 127 13.35 13.24 -11.13
CA GLY A 127 14.57 12.44 -11.00
C GLY A 127 14.59 11.18 -11.87
N THR A 128 15.54 10.30 -11.61
CA THR A 128 15.85 9.14 -12.45
C THR A 128 15.27 7.82 -11.95
N GLY A 129 14.65 7.85 -10.78
CA GLY A 129 14.05 6.67 -10.15
C GLY A 129 14.85 6.14 -8.97
N TYR A 130 14.32 5.09 -8.36
CA TYR A 130 14.89 4.47 -7.17
C TYR A 130 16.16 3.68 -7.45
N SER A 131 17.11 3.76 -6.52
CA SER A 131 18.31 2.97 -6.47
C SER A 131 18.65 2.61 -5.03
N ASP A 132 19.19 1.42 -4.78
CA ASP A 132 19.70 1.04 -3.46
C ASP A 132 20.89 1.89 -3.03
N LYS A 133 21.64 2.45 -4.00
CA LYS A 133 22.79 3.36 -3.80
C LYS A 133 22.36 4.80 -3.55
N SER A 134 21.21 5.18 -4.06
CA SER A 134 20.63 6.52 -3.91
C SER A 134 19.12 6.42 -3.68
N PRO A 135 18.72 5.89 -2.55
CA PRO A 135 17.29 5.68 -2.27
C PRO A 135 16.52 7.00 -2.21
N ASP A 136 15.32 6.99 -2.76
CA ASP A 136 14.42 8.15 -2.87
C ASP A 136 14.09 8.83 -1.53
N TRP A 137 14.18 8.10 -0.42
CA TRP A 137 13.95 8.70 0.90
C TRP A 137 14.92 9.85 1.24
N GLN A 138 16.04 9.92 0.53
CA GLN A 138 16.97 11.06 0.62
C GLN A 138 16.44 12.31 -0.11
N GLN A 139 15.46 12.13 -0.99
CA GLN A 139 14.81 13.23 -1.71
C GLN A 139 13.52 13.61 -0.97
N THR A 140 13.59 14.61 -0.12
CA THR A 140 12.49 15.06 0.74
C THR A 140 11.55 16.04 0.03
N TYR A 141 11.07 15.69 -1.16
CA TYR A 141 10.05 16.49 -1.84
C TYR A 141 8.66 16.05 -1.40
N PHE A 142 7.91 16.98 -0.89
CA PHE A 142 6.49 16.80 -0.58
C PHE A 142 5.66 17.53 -1.62
N SER A 143 4.66 16.85 -2.15
CA SER A 143 3.71 17.39 -3.12
C SER A 143 2.28 17.18 -2.65
N ARG A 144 1.38 18.04 -3.07
CA ARG A 144 -0.05 17.83 -2.92
C ARG A 144 -0.56 17.08 -4.13
N PHE A 145 -1.26 15.99 -3.88
CA PHE A 145 -1.82 15.16 -4.93
C PHE A 145 -3.33 15.31 -4.95
N ARG A 146 -3.88 15.47 -6.15
CA ARG A 146 -5.30 15.36 -6.40
C ARG A 146 -5.51 14.27 -7.44
N LEU A 147 -6.21 13.23 -7.05
CA LEU A 147 -6.46 12.08 -7.90
C LEU A 147 -7.96 12.00 -8.23
N ASP A 148 -8.28 12.04 -9.51
CA ASP A 148 -9.63 11.81 -10.03
C ASP A 148 -9.63 10.47 -10.77
N VAL A 149 -10.27 9.48 -10.18
CA VAL A 149 -10.34 8.12 -10.70
C VAL A 149 -11.77 7.79 -11.10
N LYS A 150 -11.94 7.22 -12.27
CA LYS A 150 -13.24 6.72 -12.76
C LYS A 150 -13.21 5.19 -12.80
N PRO A 151 -13.43 4.50 -11.67
CA PRO A 151 -13.45 3.05 -11.64
C PRO A 151 -14.67 2.51 -12.37
N LEU A 152 -14.61 1.26 -12.78
CA LEU A 152 -15.79 0.56 -13.30
C LEU A 152 -16.87 0.43 -12.22
N PRO A 153 -18.15 0.30 -12.61
CA PRO A 153 -19.25 0.12 -11.68
C PRO A 153 -19.00 -1.04 -10.69
N GLY A 154 -19.23 -0.79 -9.41
CA GLY A 154 -19.01 -1.76 -8.34
C GLY A 154 -17.58 -1.85 -7.81
N LEU A 155 -16.65 -1.06 -8.35
CA LEU A 155 -15.31 -0.94 -7.82
C LEU A 155 -15.15 0.33 -6.99
N VAL A 156 -14.32 0.25 -5.97
CA VAL A 156 -13.94 1.37 -5.10
C VAL A 156 -12.49 1.76 -5.38
N SER A 157 -12.22 3.06 -5.38
CA SER A 157 -10.87 3.61 -5.49
C SER A 157 -10.41 4.10 -4.12
N ILE A 158 -9.22 3.68 -3.70
CA ILE A 158 -8.59 4.01 -2.42
C ILE A 158 -7.21 4.60 -2.71
N SER A 159 -6.92 5.75 -2.13
CA SER A 159 -5.61 6.40 -2.15
C SER A 159 -5.46 7.36 -0.96
N GLN A 160 -4.32 8.02 -0.83
CA GLN A 160 -4.10 9.06 0.17
C GLN A 160 -5.05 10.25 -0.02
N SER A 161 -5.29 11.02 1.04
CA SER A 161 -6.11 12.22 1.02
C SER A 161 -5.51 13.34 0.17
N ALA A 162 -6.33 14.13 -0.50
CA ALA A 162 -5.87 15.33 -1.18
C ALA A 162 -5.51 16.48 -0.22
N ASN A 163 -5.84 16.35 1.08
CA ASN A 163 -5.71 17.43 2.06
C ASN A 163 -4.27 17.67 2.53
N ASN A 164 -3.44 16.62 2.45
CA ASN A 164 -2.08 16.63 2.99
C ASN A 164 -1.02 16.53 1.90
N PRO A 165 0.19 17.06 2.12
CA PRO A 165 1.31 16.81 1.24
C PRO A 165 1.95 15.46 1.55
N TYR A 166 2.36 14.74 0.50
CA TYR A 166 3.04 13.44 0.58
C TYR A 166 4.27 13.43 -0.33
N GLN A 167 5.20 12.54 -0.06
CA GLN A 167 6.30 12.27 -0.99
C GLN A 167 5.81 11.50 -2.21
N SER A 168 4.80 10.65 -2.01
CA SER A 168 4.24 9.80 -3.05
C SER A 168 2.87 9.27 -2.63
N ILE A 169 2.11 8.75 -3.58
CA ILE A 169 0.78 8.16 -3.35
C ILE A 169 0.65 6.79 -4.00
N SER A 170 -0.26 5.99 -3.44
CA SER A 170 -0.71 4.72 -4.02
C SER A 170 -2.10 4.85 -4.63
N LEU A 171 -2.42 3.95 -5.55
CA LEU A 171 -3.75 3.77 -6.10
C LEU A 171 -4.17 2.30 -5.97
N ILE A 172 -5.29 2.07 -5.32
CA ILE A 172 -5.88 0.76 -5.17
C ILE A 172 -7.32 0.83 -5.68
N ILE A 173 -7.69 -0.08 -6.57
CA ILE A 173 -9.06 -0.20 -7.09
C ILE A 173 -9.48 -1.65 -6.97
N GLY A 174 -10.66 -1.90 -6.44
CA GLY A 174 -11.18 -3.26 -6.28
C GLY A 174 -12.59 -3.32 -5.72
N LYS A 175 -13.07 -4.53 -5.55
CA LYS A 175 -14.38 -4.81 -4.92
C LYS A 175 -14.23 -4.84 -3.40
N TYR A 176 -14.05 -3.67 -2.81
CA TYR A 176 -13.85 -3.50 -1.38
C TYR A 176 -15.16 -3.21 -0.64
N GLU A 177 -15.22 -3.72 0.58
CA GLU A 177 -16.17 -3.32 1.62
C GLU A 177 -15.39 -2.59 2.72
N GLN A 178 -16.06 -1.65 3.41
CA GLN A 178 -15.42 -0.81 4.40
C GLN A 178 -16.10 -0.98 5.77
N LYS A 179 -15.28 -1.14 6.79
CA LYS A 179 -15.69 -0.99 8.19
C LYS A 179 -14.93 0.18 8.78
N SER A 180 -15.63 1.10 9.42
CA SER A 180 -14.96 2.29 9.96
C SER A 180 -15.49 2.68 11.33
N VAL A 181 -14.66 3.41 12.06
CA VAL A 181 -14.94 4.00 13.36
C VAL A 181 -14.17 5.31 13.49
N GLU A 182 -14.78 6.29 14.13
CA GLU A 182 -14.13 7.57 14.43
C GLU A 182 -13.60 7.56 15.87
N SER A 183 -12.38 8.06 16.04
CA SER A 183 -11.74 8.31 17.34
C SER A 183 -10.89 9.58 17.24
N ASP A 184 -11.11 10.53 18.17
CA ASP A 184 -10.37 11.80 18.26
C ASP A 184 -10.27 12.55 16.91
N SER A 185 -11.42 12.70 16.23
CA SER A 185 -11.53 13.35 14.91
C SER A 185 -10.71 12.68 13.79
N THR A 186 -10.25 11.47 13.99
CA THR A 186 -9.62 10.64 12.97
C THR A 186 -10.55 9.50 12.58
N LEU A 187 -10.79 9.33 11.28
CA LEU A 187 -11.55 8.22 10.72
C LEU A 187 -10.63 7.02 10.49
N TYR A 188 -10.83 5.96 11.25
CA TYR A 188 -10.14 4.70 11.08
C TYR A 188 -10.96 3.74 10.24
N SER A 189 -10.39 3.20 9.20
CA SER A 189 -11.10 2.35 8.25
C SER A 189 -10.32 1.07 7.96
N ILE A 190 -11.05 -0.04 7.84
CA ILE A 190 -10.55 -1.30 7.32
C ILE A 190 -11.26 -1.54 6.00
N TRP A 191 -10.48 -1.67 4.94
CA TRP A 191 -10.95 -2.01 3.61
C TRP A 191 -10.57 -3.44 3.31
N HIS A 192 -11.55 -4.31 3.14
CA HIS A 192 -11.35 -5.72 2.87
C HIS A 192 -12.13 -6.15 1.62
N ILE A 193 -11.69 -7.23 1.01
CA ILE A 193 -12.42 -7.86 -0.07
C ILE A 193 -13.68 -8.52 0.49
N LYS A 194 -14.75 -8.44 -0.27
CA LYS A 194 -16.03 -9.07 0.10
C LYS A 194 -15.84 -10.55 0.47
N GLY A 195 -16.36 -10.92 1.63
CA GLY A 195 -16.22 -12.27 2.20
C GLY A 195 -14.92 -12.49 3.01
N HIS A 196 -14.10 -11.45 3.19
CA HIS A 196 -12.92 -11.45 4.05
C HIS A 196 -13.16 -10.73 5.39
N ASP A 197 -14.39 -10.72 5.84
CA ASP A 197 -14.90 -10.02 7.03
C ASP A 197 -14.75 -10.83 8.33
N TYR A 198 -13.72 -11.67 8.41
CA TYR A 198 -13.43 -12.59 9.54
C TYR A 198 -13.39 -11.93 10.93
N TYR A 199 -13.29 -10.63 11.01
CA TYR A 199 -13.26 -9.84 12.24
C TYR A 199 -14.62 -9.16 12.54
N GLU A 200 -15.55 -9.15 11.61
CA GLU A 200 -16.75 -8.31 11.67
C GLU A 200 -17.63 -8.59 12.89
N ALA A 201 -17.89 -9.85 13.17
CA ALA A 201 -18.71 -10.22 14.34
C ALA A 201 -18.11 -9.73 15.66
N ALA A 202 -16.78 -9.84 15.82
CA ALA A 202 -16.09 -9.35 17.00
C ALA A 202 -16.06 -7.82 17.05
N PHE A 203 -15.87 -7.18 15.89
CA PHE A 203 -15.89 -5.73 15.77
C PHE A 203 -17.25 -5.15 16.16
N ASP A 204 -18.33 -5.73 15.70
CA ASP A 204 -19.68 -5.26 15.98
C ASP A 204 -20.11 -5.51 17.44
N SER A 205 -19.64 -6.61 18.04
CA SER A 205 -19.99 -6.94 19.45
C SER A 205 -19.44 -5.95 20.47
N ILE A 206 -18.28 -5.31 20.17
CA ILE A 206 -17.64 -4.36 21.06
C ILE A 206 -17.44 -2.98 20.42
N ARG A 207 -18.27 -2.64 19.44
CA ARG A 207 -18.14 -1.43 18.61
C ARG A 207 -17.93 -0.15 19.43
N ASP A 208 -18.65 0.00 20.52
CA ASP A 208 -18.57 1.19 21.38
C ASP A 208 -17.25 1.29 22.14
N THR A 209 -16.54 0.17 22.31
CA THR A 209 -15.24 0.12 23.00
C THR A 209 -14.07 0.41 22.06
N ILE A 210 -14.22 0.16 20.76
CA ILE A 210 -13.14 0.26 19.76
C ILE A 210 -12.51 1.65 19.71
N PRO A 211 -13.25 2.78 19.70
CA PRO A 211 -12.65 4.11 19.71
C PRO A 211 -11.68 4.33 20.87
N GLY A 212 -12.04 3.85 22.06
CA GLY A 212 -11.18 3.93 23.24
C GLY A 212 -9.92 3.05 23.13
N LEU A 213 -10.03 1.88 22.53
CA LEU A 213 -8.87 1.01 22.27
C LEU A 213 -7.89 1.66 21.31
N ILE A 214 -8.38 2.23 20.22
CA ILE A 214 -7.56 2.94 19.23
C ILE A 214 -6.89 4.15 19.86
N ARG A 215 -7.65 4.95 20.64
CA ARG A 215 -7.10 6.09 21.39
C ARG A 215 -5.94 5.69 22.26
N ASN A 216 -6.09 4.66 23.07
CA ASN A 216 -5.03 4.18 23.96
C ASN A 216 -3.75 3.77 23.21
N LEU A 217 -3.91 3.10 22.06
CA LEU A 217 -2.79 2.71 21.21
C LEU A 217 -2.08 3.96 20.65
N ARG A 218 -2.85 4.91 20.15
CA ARG A 218 -2.35 6.16 19.57
C ARG A 218 -1.63 7.04 20.60
N GLU A 219 -2.24 7.28 21.75
CA GLU A 219 -1.63 8.06 22.84
C GLU A 219 -0.30 7.50 23.30
N ASN A 220 -0.16 6.18 23.35
CA ASN A 220 1.10 5.54 23.68
C ASN A 220 2.20 5.87 22.68
N LEU A 221 1.88 5.86 21.38
CA LEU A 221 2.83 6.21 20.32
C LEU A 221 3.16 7.70 20.34
N GLU A 222 2.16 8.56 20.40
CA GLU A 222 2.34 10.02 20.45
C GLU A 222 3.20 10.44 21.66
N ARG A 223 3.01 9.78 22.80
CA ARG A 223 3.83 9.98 24.00
C ARG A 223 5.27 9.52 23.80
N THR A 224 5.45 8.37 23.14
CA THR A 224 6.77 7.79 22.87
C THR A 224 7.57 8.64 21.91
N TYR A 225 6.96 9.05 20.81
CA TYR A 225 7.62 9.83 19.76
C TYR A 225 7.53 11.34 19.99
N LYS A 226 6.70 11.80 20.93
CA LYS A 226 6.41 13.23 21.21
C LYS A 226 5.88 13.96 19.96
N LEU A 227 5.12 13.27 19.14
CA LEU A 227 4.52 13.76 17.91
C LEU A 227 3.05 13.34 17.89
N SER A 228 2.18 14.29 17.54
CA SER A 228 0.78 13.98 17.29
C SER A 228 0.58 13.43 15.88
N TYR A 229 -0.38 12.53 15.73
CA TYR A 229 -0.76 12.01 14.41
C TYR A 229 -1.36 13.15 13.56
N PRO A 230 -0.79 13.47 12.39
CA PRO A 230 -1.12 14.69 11.66
C PRO A 230 -2.30 14.55 10.69
N PHE A 231 -2.89 13.37 10.53
CA PHE A 231 -3.90 13.10 9.51
C PHE A 231 -5.29 12.93 10.11
N ASP A 232 -6.31 13.27 9.32
CA ASP A 232 -7.72 13.13 9.68
C ASP A 232 -8.29 11.73 9.44
N ARG A 233 -7.52 10.85 8.85
CA ARG A 233 -7.90 9.45 8.60
C ARG A 233 -6.72 8.49 8.69
N PHE A 234 -7.04 7.21 8.87
CA PHE A 234 -6.12 6.10 8.77
C PHE A 234 -6.81 4.91 8.12
N SER A 235 -6.24 4.36 7.06
CA SER A 235 -6.81 3.25 6.31
C SER A 235 -5.92 2.02 6.38
N VAL A 236 -6.51 0.89 6.73
CA VAL A 236 -5.90 -0.43 6.56
C VAL A 236 -6.56 -1.05 5.33
N VAL A 237 -5.77 -1.43 4.33
CA VAL A 237 -6.27 -1.92 3.05
C VAL A 237 -5.73 -3.30 2.78
N GLU A 238 -6.62 -4.27 2.63
CA GLU A 238 -6.27 -5.64 2.28
C GLU A 238 -5.71 -5.69 0.86
N VAL A 239 -4.59 -6.40 0.67
CA VAL A 239 -3.93 -6.57 -0.61
C VAL A 239 -3.56 -8.02 -0.86
N PRO A 240 -3.33 -8.44 -2.12
CA PRO A 240 -3.00 -9.81 -2.46
C PRO A 240 -1.75 -10.34 -1.76
N ALA A 241 -1.77 -11.63 -1.41
CA ALA A 241 -0.63 -12.31 -0.79
C ALA A 241 0.64 -12.20 -1.61
N GLN A 242 0.55 -12.25 -2.93
CA GLN A 242 1.69 -12.11 -3.82
C GLN A 242 2.41 -10.77 -3.70
N PHE A 243 1.71 -9.70 -3.29
CA PHE A 243 2.36 -8.44 -2.94
C PHE A 243 3.23 -8.58 -1.69
N TYR A 244 2.84 -9.45 -0.77
CA TYR A 244 3.54 -9.72 0.49
C TYR A 244 4.51 -10.89 0.46
N SER A 245 4.52 -11.70 -0.61
CA SER A 245 5.27 -12.95 -0.65
C SER A 245 6.77 -12.80 -0.45
N TYR A 246 7.25 -11.58 -0.37
CA TYR A 246 8.66 -11.29 -0.40
C TYR A 246 8.97 -10.04 0.45
N VAL A 247 9.73 -10.23 1.52
CA VAL A 247 10.20 -9.11 2.33
C VAL A 247 11.55 -8.67 1.79
N ARG A 248 11.64 -7.45 1.32
CA ARG A 248 12.87 -6.87 0.80
C ARG A 248 13.80 -6.51 1.93
N SER A 249 14.93 -7.21 2.01
CA SER A 249 15.96 -6.90 3.00
C SER A 249 16.78 -5.66 2.65
N TRP A 250 16.72 -5.21 1.39
CA TRP A 250 17.51 -4.10 0.87
C TRP A 250 16.75 -2.77 0.81
N SER A 251 15.47 -2.76 1.04
CA SER A 251 14.69 -1.54 1.03
C SER A 251 14.09 -1.25 2.39
N GLN A 252 14.08 0.01 2.77
CA GLN A 252 13.21 0.51 3.81
C GLN A 252 11.81 0.67 3.17
N ALA A 253 11.21 -0.45 2.84
CA ALA A 253 10.04 -0.51 2.01
C ALA A 253 8.88 0.28 2.63
N GLN A 254 8.62 1.45 2.08
CA GLN A 254 7.45 2.26 2.42
C GLN A 254 6.18 1.76 1.70
N GLU A 255 6.29 0.69 0.90
CA GLU A 255 5.14 0.18 0.16
C GLU A 255 4.02 -0.35 1.06
N VAL A 256 4.37 -0.89 2.23
CA VAL A 256 3.41 -1.50 3.16
C VAL A 256 2.84 -0.47 4.12
N VAL A 257 3.70 0.33 4.74
CA VAL A 257 3.30 1.41 5.65
C VAL A 257 3.55 2.73 4.96
N GLN A 258 2.49 3.43 4.71
CA GLN A 258 2.47 4.71 4.01
C GLN A 258 1.80 5.76 4.90
N PRO A 259 2.00 7.05 4.65
CA PRO A 259 1.23 8.07 5.34
C PRO A 259 -0.28 7.78 5.26
N GLU A 260 -0.95 7.76 6.40
CA GLU A 260 -2.39 7.46 6.59
C GLU A 260 -2.90 6.13 6.03
N MET A 261 -2.01 5.22 5.62
CA MET A 261 -2.41 3.94 5.02
C MET A 261 -1.44 2.82 5.38
N VAL A 262 -1.99 1.65 5.66
CA VAL A 262 -1.25 0.40 5.78
C VAL A 262 -1.83 -0.62 4.83
N LEU A 263 -0.99 -1.24 4.02
CA LEU A 263 -1.35 -2.36 3.18
C LEU A 263 -1.22 -3.65 3.99
N PHE A 264 -2.21 -4.50 3.92
CA PHE A 264 -2.39 -5.64 4.80
C PHE A 264 -2.65 -6.90 3.95
N PRO A 265 -1.96 -8.01 4.19
CA PRO A 265 -2.12 -9.18 3.35
C PRO A 265 -3.50 -9.82 3.51
N GLU A 266 -4.01 -10.38 2.43
CA GLU A 266 -5.28 -11.07 2.40
C GLU A 266 -5.40 -12.15 3.47
N LEU A 267 -6.63 -12.45 3.87
CA LEU A 267 -6.98 -13.34 4.98
C LEU A 267 -6.19 -14.65 5.03
N GLY A 268 -5.97 -15.31 3.89
CA GLY A 268 -5.25 -16.59 3.86
C GLY A 268 -3.77 -16.51 4.25
N CYS A 269 -3.19 -15.30 4.28
CA CYS A 269 -1.82 -15.04 4.66
C CYS A 269 -1.69 -14.56 6.09
N MET A 270 -2.83 -14.27 6.73
CA MET A 270 -2.86 -13.84 8.12
C MET A 270 -2.91 -15.04 9.03
N PHE A 271 -1.90 -15.13 9.87
CA PHE A 271 -1.71 -16.23 10.81
C PHE A 271 -2.90 -16.47 11.75
N ASN A 272 -2.80 -17.54 12.55
CA ASN A 272 -3.75 -17.94 13.60
C ASN A 272 -4.26 -16.80 14.50
N GLN A 273 -3.58 -15.67 14.54
CA GLN A 273 -3.99 -14.48 15.29
C GLN A 273 -5.28 -13.85 14.77
N MET A 274 -5.66 -14.15 13.51
CA MET A 274 -6.88 -13.64 12.88
C MET A 274 -8.09 -14.58 13.00
N ASP A 275 -7.90 -15.74 13.57
CA ASP A 275 -9.05 -16.56 14.01
C ASP A 275 -9.56 -16.01 15.35
N PHE A 276 -10.45 -15.03 15.27
CA PHE A 276 -11.03 -14.36 16.44
C PHE A 276 -11.74 -15.34 17.38
N VAL A 277 -12.43 -16.33 16.83
CA VAL A 277 -13.14 -17.35 17.62
C VAL A 277 -12.15 -18.20 18.42
N ARG A 278 -11.10 -18.67 17.77
CA ARG A 278 -10.05 -19.46 18.42
C ARG A 278 -9.25 -18.62 19.41
N SER A 279 -8.93 -17.38 19.05
CA SER A 279 -8.20 -16.46 19.90
C SER A 279 -8.98 -16.13 21.17
N LYS A 280 -10.29 -15.88 21.07
CA LYS A 280 -11.19 -15.70 22.23
C LYS A 280 -11.17 -16.93 23.13
N LYS A 281 -11.38 -18.13 22.57
CA LYS A 281 -11.30 -19.38 23.34
C LYS A 281 -9.96 -19.57 24.04
N ASN A 282 -8.87 -19.21 23.40
CA ASN A 282 -7.53 -19.28 23.99
C ASN A 282 -7.36 -18.29 25.16
N GLN A 283 -7.84 -17.05 24.99
CA GLN A 283 -7.81 -16.05 26.09
C GLN A 283 -8.56 -16.55 27.32
N LEU A 284 -9.76 -17.06 27.16
CA LEU A 284 -10.56 -17.65 28.25
C LEU A 284 -9.85 -18.82 28.91
N LYS A 285 -9.29 -19.74 28.12
CA LYS A 285 -8.58 -20.91 28.62
C LYS A 285 -7.32 -20.55 29.42
N TRP A 286 -6.52 -19.61 28.91
CA TRP A 286 -5.26 -19.22 29.53
C TRP A 286 -5.48 -18.40 30.80
N SER A 287 -6.45 -17.50 30.80
CA SER A 287 -6.81 -16.74 32.01
C SER A 287 -7.26 -17.65 33.12
N LYS A 288 -8.10 -18.66 32.85
CA LYS A 288 -8.52 -19.66 33.84
C LYS A 288 -7.34 -20.48 34.38
N ARG A 289 -6.38 -20.88 33.51
CA ARG A 289 -5.15 -21.57 33.94
C ARG A 289 -4.25 -20.70 34.76
N GLY A 290 -4.21 -19.40 34.51
CA GLY A 290 -3.46 -18.40 35.28
C GLY A 290 -4.14 -17.95 36.58
N GLY A 291 -5.26 -18.58 36.96
CA GLY A 291 -6.02 -18.26 38.18
C GLY A 291 -6.85 -16.97 38.13
N ARG A 292 -6.98 -16.35 36.93
CA ARG A 292 -7.84 -15.18 36.72
C ARG A 292 -8.91 -15.50 35.69
N GLU A 293 -10.13 -15.64 36.13
CA GLU A 293 -11.27 -15.80 35.21
C GLU A 293 -11.65 -14.44 34.62
N ILE A 294 -11.80 -14.38 33.32
CA ILE A 294 -12.24 -13.20 32.57
C ILE A 294 -13.57 -13.48 31.87
N SER A 295 -14.36 -12.43 31.62
CA SER A 295 -15.59 -12.54 30.87
C SER A 295 -15.33 -12.78 29.37
N GLU A 296 -16.36 -13.23 28.63
CA GLU A 296 -16.28 -13.34 27.17
C GLU A 296 -16.02 -11.99 26.51
N GLU A 297 -16.66 -10.93 27.00
CA GLU A 297 -16.45 -9.56 26.55
C GLU A 297 -14.99 -9.11 26.77
N GLU A 298 -14.42 -9.35 27.96
CA GLU A 298 -13.01 -9.04 28.21
C GLU A 298 -12.08 -9.80 27.26
N ALA A 299 -12.41 -11.04 26.93
CA ALA A 299 -11.65 -11.83 25.98
C ALA A 299 -11.74 -11.26 24.56
N GLU A 300 -12.93 -10.81 24.12
CA GLU A 300 -13.13 -10.14 22.84
C GLU A 300 -12.37 -8.82 22.76
N ILE A 301 -12.44 -7.99 23.79
CA ILE A 301 -11.68 -6.74 23.87
C ILE A 301 -10.17 -6.99 23.72
N ARG A 302 -9.63 -8.02 24.38
CA ARG A 302 -8.21 -8.36 24.26
C ARG A 302 -7.81 -8.81 22.86
N VAL A 303 -8.64 -9.63 22.22
CA VAL A 303 -8.41 -10.09 20.85
C VAL A 303 -8.48 -8.92 19.88
N MET A 304 -9.51 -8.08 20.01
CA MET A 304 -9.68 -6.90 19.17
C MET A 304 -8.54 -5.90 19.36
N ASN A 305 -8.12 -5.65 20.60
CA ASN A 305 -6.99 -4.75 20.85
C ASN A 305 -5.69 -5.24 20.18
N SER A 306 -5.47 -6.54 20.16
CA SER A 306 -4.33 -7.14 19.43
C SER A 306 -4.44 -6.97 17.92
N PHE A 307 -5.66 -6.98 17.37
CA PHE A 307 -5.90 -6.73 15.96
C PHE A 307 -5.76 -5.25 15.61
N LEU A 308 -6.33 -4.38 16.43
CA LEU A 308 -6.30 -2.92 16.22
C LEU A 308 -4.89 -2.33 16.34
N TRP A 309 -3.93 -3.10 16.88
CA TRP A 309 -2.53 -2.72 16.86
C TRP A 309 -2.03 -2.37 15.43
N ILE A 310 -2.66 -2.90 14.39
CA ILE A 310 -2.40 -2.55 12.99
C ILE A 310 -2.54 -1.03 12.73
N PHE A 311 -3.45 -0.36 13.45
CA PHE A 311 -3.60 1.10 13.36
C PHE A 311 -2.47 1.89 14.02
N SER A 312 -1.60 1.22 14.75
CA SER A 312 -0.44 1.82 15.40
C SER A 312 0.87 1.59 14.67
N GLN A 313 0.85 0.93 13.51
CA GLN A 313 2.06 0.64 12.76
C GLN A 313 2.69 1.92 12.23
N THR A 314 3.90 2.20 12.69
CA THR A 314 4.72 3.33 12.22
C THR A 314 5.93 2.85 11.41
N GLU A 315 6.25 1.57 11.52
CA GLU A 315 7.39 0.94 10.85
C GLU A 315 6.91 -0.29 10.07
N GLY A 316 7.38 -0.49 8.85
CA GLY A 316 7.04 -1.61 7.97
C GLY A 316 7.49 -3.00 8.45
N ASN A 317 7.86 -3.12 9.72
CA ASN A 317 8.25 -4.37 10.34
C ASN A 317 7.03 -5.15 10.82
N TYR A 318 6.22 -5.64 9.88
CA TYR A 318 5.39 -6.79 10.19
C TYR A 318 6.29 -8.00 10.41
N ASN A 319 6.68 -8.22 11.66
CA ASN A 319 7.24 -9.48 12.07
C ASN A 319 6.11 -10.52 12.06
N PHE A 320 5.77 -10.99 10.88
CA PHE A 320 5.01 -12.22 10.74
C PHE A 320 5.93 -13.37 11.20
N SER A 321 5.87 -13.70 12.48
CA SER A 321 6.59 -14.87 12.96
C SER A 321 5.94 -16.10 12.38
N SER A 322 6.64 -16.79 11.50
CA SER A 322 6.27 -18.09 10.94
C SER A 322 6.23 -19.22 11.98
N GLY A 323 6.18 -18.87 13.27
CA GLY A 323 6.39 -19.79 14.38
C GLY A 323 5.26 -20.75 14.71
N SER A 324 4.16 -20.78 13.98
CA SER A 324 3.13 -21.79 14.23
C SER A 324 2.79 -22.56 12.97
N ARG A 325 2.93 -23.87 13.03
CA ARG A 325 2.44 -24.85 12.09
C ARG A 325 0.91 -24.81 11.98
N GLY A 326 0.35 -23.66 11.61
CA GLY A 326 -1.07 -23.47 11.42
C GLY A 326 -1.48 -23.99 10.04
N LYS A 327 -2.57 -24.74 9.98
CA LYS A 327 -3.23 -25.03 8.71
C LYS A 327 -3.85 -23.72 8.23
N PHE A 328 -3.37 -23.20 7.09
CA PHE A 328 -4.00 -22.10 6.39
C PHE A 328 -5.29 -22.62 5.76
N ASN A 329 -6.43 -22.11 6.18
CA ASN A 329 -7.67 -22.28 5.44
C ASN A 329 -7.76 -21.14 4.42
N ILE A 330 -7.21 -21.39 3.24
CA ILE A 330 -7.34 -20.49 2.11
C ILE A 330 -8.70 -20.76 1.49
N SER A 331 -9.60 -19.79 1.60
CA SER A 331 -10.90 -19.88 0.96
C SER A 331 -10.75 -19.89 -0.56
N SER A 332 -11.24 -20.95 -1.20
CA SER A 332 -11.30 -21.07 -2.66
C SER A 332 -12.23 -20.06 -3.34
N GLN A 333 -12.92 -19.22 -2.57
CA GLN A 333 -13.83 -18.18 -3.06
C GLN A 333 -13.17 -16.81 -3.19
N SER A 334 -11.86 -16.71 -2.91
CA SER A 334 -11.12 -15.47 -3.07
C SER A 334 -11.05 -15.06 -4.54
N ASN A 335 -11.04 -13.75 -4.77
CA ASN A 335 -10.74 -13.14 -6.05
C ASN A 335 -9.45 -13.76 -6.64
N PRO A 336 -9.34 -14.12 -7.93
CA PRO A 336 -8.15 -14.73 -8.53
C PRO A 336 -6.87 -13.89 -8.39
N TYR A 337 -6.95 -12.67 -7.95
CA TYR A 337 -5.79 -11.82 -7.61
C TYR A 337 -5.41 -11.92 -6.15
N PHE A 338 -6.34 -12.35 -5.31
CA PHE A 338 -6.11 -12.65 -3.92
C PHE A 338 -5.90 -14.14 -3.81
N LEU A 339 -4.76 -14.52 -3.35
CA LEU A 339 -4.30 -15.87 -3.25
C LEU A 339 -4.89 -16.76 -4.28
N VAL A 340 -4.75 -16.27 -5.51
CA VAL A 340 -4.60 -17.25 -6.39
C VAL A 340 -5.79 -18.09 -6.70
N GLY A 341 -6.90 -17.99 -6.60
CA GLY A 341 -7.90 -18.94 -7.10
C GLY A 341 -7.39 -20.40 -7.27
N ARG A 342 -6.25 -20.76 -6.64
CA ARG A 342 -5.69 -22.11 -6.65
C ARG A 342 -5.52 -22.64 -5.22
N THR A 343 -5.83 -23.89 -5.03
CA THR A 343 -5.49 -24.58 -3.79
C THR A 343 -3.97 -24.75 -3.75
N LEU A 344 -3.33 -24.14 -2.75
CA LEU A 344 -1.90 -24.40 -2.53
C LEU A 344 -1.71 -25.86 -2.13
N SER A 345 -0.72 -26.51 -2.69
CA SER A 345 -0.34 -27.84 -2.28
C SER A 345 0.25 -27.82 -0.86
N ALA A 346 0.22 -28.96 -0.19
CA ALA A 346 0.84 -29.10 1.13
C ALA A 346 2.35 -28.80 1.11
N GLU A 347 3.00 -28.89 -0.04
CA GLU A 347 4.42 -28.58 -0.24
C GLU A 347 4.65 -27.07 -0.38
N GLU A 348 3.72 -26.34 -0.98
CA GLU A 348 3.77 -24.88 -1.10
C GLU A 348 3.46 -24.18 0.23
N ILE A 349 2.82 -24.88 1.18
CA ILE A 349 2.49 -24.36 2.52
C ILE A 349 3.62 -24.70 3.53
N ARG A 350 4.54 -25.59 3.23
CA ARG A 350 5.67 -26.00 4.08
C ARG A 350 6.90 -25.14 3.84
#